data_d28c8b254df6e77b17cc1db812ea496c
#
_entry.id   d28c8b254df6e77b17cc1db812ea496c
#
_cell.length_a   1.000
_cell.length_b   1.000
_cell.length_c   1.000
_cell.angle_alpha   90.00
_cell.angle_beta   90.00
_cell.angle_gamma   90.00
#
_symmetry.space_group_name_H-M   'P 1'
#
loop_
_entity.id
_entity.type
_entity.pdbx_description
1 polymer ?
#
loop_
_entity_poly.entity_id
_entity_poly.type
_entity_poly.pdbx_seq_one_letter_code
_entity_poly.pdbx_strand_id
1 'polypeptide(L)'
;MSIRRTHPGRPRLVPSDTAAPPREQVLHAAAQLFVTKGFAATSTREIADRVGLRQASLYYHFTGKDEILAELLERSVRPTVDRVDQIEQLTATTSPETALYLLALVDIHTLAEAPDNIGMLATHPDVTSSDAFDAFRSVRAELAGAYGRMATRAAAPGVAAAAGQGHLGEMLMHLVEVTTSLRSSGVPIDDATAALIASTCLRACGIPDLRIASAATAATPLMGG
;
A
#
# COMPACT_ATOMS: atom_id res chain seq x y z
N MET A 1 -35.15 -41.81 28.89
CA MET A 1 -34.87 -40.39 28.58
C MET A 1 -33.39 -40.13 28.79
N SER A 2 -32.62 -40.12 27.72
CA SER A 2 -31.15 -39.96 27.78
C SER A 2 -30.79 -38.49 27.46
N ILE A 3 -30.27 -37.80 28.46
CA ILE A 3 -29.88 -36.40 28.33
C ILE A 3 -28.50 -36.34 27.62
N ARG A 4 -28.46 -35.87 26.36
CA ARG A 4 -27.23 -35.56 25.64
C ARG A 4 -26.53 -34.41 26.36
N ARG A 5 -25.39 -34.68 27.00
CA ARG A 5 -24.47 -33.66 27.49
C ARG A 5 -23.75 -33.01 26.27
N THR A 6 -24.08 -31.76 25.99
CA THR A 6 -23.30 -30.91 25.10
C THR A 6 -21.95 -30.61 25.77
N HIS A 7 -20.85 -31.06 25.15
CA HIS A 7 -19.51 -30.66 25.61
C HIS A 7 -19.30 -29.18 25.29
N PRO A 8 -18.91 -28.36 26.28
CA PRO A 8 -18.44 -27.01 26.01
C PRO A 8 -17.18 -27.09 25.16
N GLY A 9 -17.11 -26.29 24.11
CA GLY A 9 -15.90 -26.15 23.27
C GLY A 9 -14.72 -25.74 24.14
N ARG A 10 -13.53 -26.26 23.79
CA ARG A 10 -12.27 -25.98 24.47
C ARG A 10 -12.03 -24.43 24.52
N PRO A 11 -11.68 -23.85 25.68
CA PRO A 11 -11.43 -22.42 25.81
C PRO A 11 -10.34 -21.96 24.84
N ARG A 12 -10.47 -20.74 24.31
CA ARG A 12 -9.48 -20.05 23.49
C ARG A 12 -8.14 -20.01 24.22
N LEU A 13 -7.06 -20.48 23.60
CA LEU A 13 -5.74 -20.66 24.24
C LEU A 13 -4.99 -19.35 24.52
N VAL A 14 -5.45 -18.21 24.00
CA VAL A 14 -4.88 -16.89 24.27
C VAL A 14 -6.03 -15.90 24.46
N PRO A 15 -6.05 -15.08 25.52
CA PRO A 15 -6.95 -13.94 25.61
C PRO A 15 -6.59 -12.94 24.54
N SER A 16 -7.39 -12.81 23.48
CA SER A 16 -7.21 -11.71 22.54
C SER A 16 -7.82 -10.47 23.16
N ASP A 17 -6.99 -9.59 23.63
CA ASP A 17 -7.35 -8.25 24.13
C ASP A 17 -7.73 -7.30 22.96
N THR A 18 -7.90 -7.84 21.75
CA THR A 18 -8.24 -7.08 20.56
C THR A 18 -9.71 -7.23 20.23
N ALA A 19 -10.44 -6.12 20.32
CA ALA A 19 -11.84 -5.98 19.90
C ALA A 19 -12.03 -6.16 18.37
N ALA A 20 -10.99 -6.49 17.59
CA ALA A 20 -11.04 -6.64 16.15
C ALA A 20 -11.77 -7.93 15.72
N PRO A 21 -12.57 -7.89 14.64
CA PRO A 21 -13.21 -9.07 14.07
C PRO A 21 -12.20 -10.18 13.73
N PRO A 22 -12.58 -11.48 13.78
CA PRO A 22 -11.67 -12.59 13.51
C PRO A 22 -10.95 -12.50 12.17
N ARG A 23 -11.62 -11.97 11.16
CA ARG A 23 -11.04 -11.75 9.81
C ARG A 23 -9.86 -10.76 9.85
N GLU A 24 -10.00 -9.66 10.57
CA GLU A 24 -8.93 -8.67 10.74
C GLU A 24 -7.75 -9.22 11.56
N GLN A 25 -8.05 -10.05 12.57
CA GLN A 25 -6.99 -10.74 13.34
C GLN A 25 -6.17 -11.66 12.43
N VAL A 26 -6.82 -12.39 11.51
CA VAL A 26 -6.15 -13.25 10.53
C VAL A 26 -5.26 -12.42 9.60
N LEU A 27 -5.78 -11.31 9.05
CA LEU A 27 -5.03 -10.42 8.17
C LEU A 27 -3.77 -9.86 8.86
N HIS A 28 -3.92 -9.36 10.09
CA HIS A 28 -2.79 -8.83 10.86
C HIS A 28 -1.73 -9.90 11.15
N ALA A 29 -2.15 -11.08 11.63
CA ALA A 29 -1.22 -12.18 11.90
C ALA A 29 -0.51 -12.67 10.63
N ALA A 30 -1.23 -12.73 9.51
CA ALA A 30 -0.68 -13.12 8.23
C ALA A 30 0.35 -12.10 7.72
N ALA A 31 0.03 -10.80 7.80
CA ALA A 31 0.94 -9.73 7.40
C ALA A 31 2.28 -9.83 8.15
N GLN A 32 2.24 -10.00 9.48
CA GLN A 32 3.45 -10.19 10.29
C GLN A 32 4.25 -11.42 9.85
N LEU A 33 3.58 -12.55 9.63
CA LEU A 33 4.26 -13.79 9.22
C LEU A 33 4.85 -13.68 7.81
N PHE A 34 4.12 -13.10 6.87
CA PHE A 34 4.59 -12.91 5.50
C PHE A 34 5.83 -12.01 5.43
N VAL A 35 5.85 -10.93 6.21
CA VAL A 35 6.98 -10.00 6.24
C VAL A 35 8.18 -10.56 7.00
N THR A 36 7.97 -11.25 8.13
CA THR A 36 9.08 -11.71 8.98
C THR A 36 9.66 -13.05 8.56
N LYS A 37 8.83 -13.96 8.07
CA LYS A 37 9.22 -15.33 7.72
C LYS A 37 9.28 -15.55 6.21
N GLY A 38 8.58 -14.74 5.45
CA GLY A 38 8.38 -14.86 4.01
C GLY A 38 7.06 -15.55 3.64
N PHE A 39 6.51 -15.18 2.49
CA PHE A 39 5.24 -15.68 2.00
C PHE A 39 5.28 -17.20 1.74
N ALA A 40 6.30 -17.68 1.02
CA ALA A 40 6.42 -19.09 0.68
C ALA A 40 6.51 -19.99 1.92
N ALA A 41 7.25 -19.55 2.96
CA ALA A 41 7.48 -20.31 4.19
C ALA A 41 6.33 -20.26 5.20
N THR A 42 5.30 -19.44 4.97
CA THR A 42 4.14 -19.29 5.86
C THR A 42 2.99 -20.19 5.42
N SER A 43 2.37 -20.90 6.37
CA SER A 43 1.20 -21.75 6.14
C SER A 43 -0.08 -21.17 6.75
N THR A 44 -1.25 -21.49 6.17
CA THR A 44 -2.56 -21.13 6.73
C THR A 44 -2.79 -21.69 8.13
N ARG A 45 -2.21 -22.86 8.44
CA ARG A 45 -2.26 -23.46 9.78
C ARG A 45 -1.53 -22.58 10.79
N GLU A 46 -0.33 -22.12 10.46
CA GLU A 46 0.46 -21.25 11.34
C GLU A 46 -0.22 -19.90 11.59
N ILE A 47 -0.87 -19.33 10.56
CA ILE A 47 -1.67 -18.12 10.70
C ILE A 47 -2.84 -18.37 11.67
N ALA A 48 -3.58 -19.48 11.49
CA ALA A 48 -4.70 -19.84 12.35
C ALA A 48 -4.26 -20.08 13.80
N ASP A 49 -3.16 -20.82 14.01
CA ASP A 49 -2.62 -21.09 15.34
C ASP A 49 -2.22 -19.79 16.06
N ARG A 50 -1.64 -18.80 15.33
CA ARG A 50 -1.22 -17.51 15.90
C ARG A 50 -2.39 -16.68 16.45
N VAL A 51 -3.57 -16.77 15.86
CA VAL A 51 -4.78 -16.07 16.32
C VAL A 51 -5.69 -16.94 17.19
N GLY A 52 -5.25 -18.16 17.52
CA GLY A 52 -6.03 -19.09 18.34
C GLY A 52 -7.28 -19.63 17.65
N LEU A 53 -7.31 -19.63 16.32
CA LEU A 53 -8.40 -20.20 15.53
C LEU A 53 -8.07 -21.63 15.08
N ARG A 54 -9.14 -22.41 14.80
CA ARG A 54 -8.97 -23.65 14.04
C ARG A 54 -8.76 -23.33 12.56
N GLN A 55 -7.94 -24.09 11.87
CA GLN A 55 -7.70 -23.90 10.44
C GLN A 55 -9.00 -23.90 9.62
N ALA A 56 -9.99 -24.73 9.99
CA ALA A 56 -11.32 -24.72 9.36
C ALA A 56 -12.05 -23.36 9.50
N SER A 57 -11.82 -22.64 10.60
CA SER A 57 -12.39 -21.30 10.81
C SER A 57 -11.69 -20.25 9.93
N LEU A 58 -10.40 -20.39 9.67
CA LEU A 58 -9.69 -19.55 8.72
C LEU A 58 -10.24 -19.73 7.29
N TYR A 59 -10.49 -20.97 6.88
CA TYR A 59 -11.07 -21.26 5.56
C TYR A 59 -12.50 -20.78 5.38
N TYR A 60 -13.21 -20.46 6.46
CA TYR A 60 -14.49 -19.76 6.37
C TYR A 60 -14.34 -18.30 5.87
N HIS A 61 -13.20 -17.68 6.13
CA HIS A 61 -12.92 -16.29 5.79
C HIS A 61 -12.07 -16.12 4.51
N PHE A 62 -11.18 -17.07 4.23
CA PHE A 62 -10.21 -17.01 3.13
C PHE A 62 -10.01 -18.39 2.52
N THR A 63 -9.98 -18.49 1.21
CA THR A 63 -9.75 -19.75 0.48
C THR A 63 -8.31 -20.25 0.60
N GLY A 64 -7.37 -19.36 0.91
CA GLY A 64 -5.95 -19.67 1.05
C GLY A 64 -5.10 -18.46 1.43
N LYS A 65 -3.79 -18.68 1.52
CA LYS A 65 -2.85 -17.60 1.86
C LYS A 65 -2.68 -16.59 0.73
N ASP A 66 -2.90 -16.99 -0.51
CA ASP A 66 -2.84 -16.11 -1.68
C ASP A 66 -3.94 -15.04 -1.60
N GLU A 67 -5.17 -15.41 -1.25
CA GLU A 67 -6.28 -14.47 -1.05
C GLU A 67 -5.99 -13.50 0.10
N ILE A 68 -5.40 -13.99 1.19
CA ILE A 68 -5.00 -13.15 2.32
C ILE A 68 -3.96 -12.12 1.88
N LEU A 69 -2.92 -12.55 1.15
CA LEU A 69 -1.88 -11.63 0.67
C LEU A 69 -2.43 -10.65 -0.38
N ALA A 70 -3.27 -11.11 -1.31
CA ALA A 70 -3.89 -10.26 -2.33
C ALA A 70 -4.68 -9.11 -1.67
N GLU A 71 -5.50 -9.42 -0.66
CA GLU A 71 -6.24 -8.41 0.07
C GLU A 71 -5.33 -7.44 0.85
N LEU A 72 -4.28 -7.95 1.51
CA LEU A 72 -3.33 -7.11 2.23
C LEU A 72 -2.61 -6.13 1.29
N LEU A 73 -2.20 -6.60 0.12
CA LEU A 73 -1.57 -5.79 -0.90
C LEU A 73 -2.54 -4.76 -1.50
N GLU A 74 -3.78 -5.16 -1.79
CA GLU A 74 -4.80 -4.22 -2.27
C GLU A 74 -5.06 -3.11 -1.25
N ARG A 75 -5.17 -3.44 0.03
CA ARG A 75 -5.33 -2.46 1.11
C ARG A 75 -4.16 -1.49 1.25
N SER A 76 -2.97 -1.84 0.77
CA SER A 76 -1.79 -0.96 0.81
C SER A 76 -1.73 0.04 -0.35
N VAL A 77 -2.57 -0.12 -1.39
CA VAL A 77 -2.56 0.72 -2.60
C VAL A 77 -3.92 1.42 -2.80
N ARG A 78 -5.02 0.72 -2.55
CA ARG A 78 -6.38 1.20 -2.80
C ARG A 78 -6.68 2.58 -2.18
N PRO A 79 -6.26 2.89 -0.93
CA PRO A 79 -6.54 4.20 -0.35
C PRO A 79 -5.97 5.37 -1.15
N THR A 80 -4.83 5.20 -1.81
CA THR A 80 -4.26 6.22 -2.71
C THR A 80 -5.05 6.31 -4.00
N VAL A 81 -5.39 5.18 -4.62
CA VAL A 81 -6.17 5.12 -5.86
C VAL A 81 -7.53 5.80 -5.69
N ASP A 82 -8.23 5.50 -4.60
CA ASP A 82 -9.55 6.07 -4.30
C ASP A 82 -9.52 7.60 -4.12
N ARG A 83 -8.36 8.19 -3.86
CA ARG A 83 -8.16 9.64 -3.73
C ARG A 83 -7.71 10.33 -5.02
N VAL A 84 -7.40 9.60 -6.09
CA VAL A 84 -6.88 10.18 -7.35
C VAL A 84 -7.82 11.23 -7.92
N ASP A 85 -9.10 10.91 -8.06
CA ASP A 85 -10.10 11.84 -8.61
C ASP A 85 -10.26 13.08 -7.73
N GLN A 86 -10.26 12.92 -6.42
CA GLN A 86 -10.30 14.03 -5.47
C GLN A 86 -9.06 14.91 -5.61
N ILE A 87 -7.87 14.33 -5.73
CA ILE A 87 -6.61 15.07 -5.94
C ILE A 87 -6.68 15.87 -7.25
N GLU A 88 -7.15 15.26 -8.33
CA GLU A 88 -7.31 15.94 -9.63
C GLU A 88 -8.30 17.12 -9.53
N GLN A 89 -9.40 16.96 -8.79
CA GLN A 89 -10.38 18.03 -8.55
C GLN A 89 -9.80 19.17 -7.69
N LEU A 90 -9.19 18.84 -6.54
CA LEU A 90 -8.60 19.82 -5.63
C LEU A 90 -7.48 20.62 -6.30
N THR A 91 -6.79 20.04 -7.24
CA THR A 91 -5.64 20.64 -7.93
C THR A 91 -5.98 21.21 -9.32
N ALA A 92 -7.24 21.17 -9.74
CA ALA A 92 -7.68 21.65 -11.06
C ALA A 92 -7.35 23.14 -11.33
N THR A 93 -7.29 23.94 -10.27
CA THR A 93 -6.96 25.39 -10.32
C THR A 93 -5.54 25.71 -9.87
N THR A 94 -4.72 24.70 -9.59
CA THR A 94 -3.32 24.84 -9.18
C THR A 94 -2.36 24.44 -10.30
N SER A 95 -1.06 24.41 -10.00
CA SER A 95 -0.08 23.94 -11.00
C SER A 95 -0.10 22.42 -11.14
N PRO A 96 0.26 21.86 -12.31
CA PRO A 96 0.41 20.41 -12.49
C PRO A 96 1.39 19.77 -11.50
N GLU A 97 2.41 20.51 -11.08
CA GLU A 97 3.37 20.06 -10.07
C GLU A 97 2.72 19.87 -8.71
N THR A 98 1.75 20.69 -8.35
CA THR A 98 1.00 20.55 -7.10
C THR A 98 0.22 19.24 -7.08
N ALA A 99 -0.42 18.87 -8.19
CA ALA A 99 -1.15 17.61 -8.30
C ALA A 99 -0.20 16.40 -8.11
N LEU A 100 0.93 16.39 -8.81
CA LEU A 100 1.93 15.33 -8.71
C LEU A 100 2.54 15.23 -7.30
N TYR A 101 2.85 16.39 -6.70
CA TYR A 101 3.38 16.44 -5.33
C TYR A 101 2.38 15.91 -4.32
N LEU A 102 1.10 16.30 -4.43
CA LEU A 102 0.04 15.85 -3.54
C LEU A 102 -0.22 14.36 -3.68
N LEU A 103 -0.25 13.82 -4.91
CA LEU A 103 -0.37 12.38 -5.13
C LEU A 103 0.77 11.62 -4.48
N ALA A 104 2.01 12.07 -4.66
CA ALA A 104 3.18 11.43 -4.04
C ALA A 104 3.09 11.45 -2.51
N LEU A 105 2.70 12.57 -1.89
CA LEU A 105 2.52 12.64 -0.43
C LEU A 105 1.45 11.69 0.07
N VAL A 106 0.28 11.65 -0.57
CA VAL A 106 -0.81 10.74 -0.19
C VAL A 106 -0.37 9.29 -0.26
N ASP A 107 0.35 8.92 -1.32
CA ASP A 107 0.85 7.56 -1.50
C ASP A 107 1.92 7.19 -0.46
N ILE A 108 2.87 8.10 -0.19
CA ILE A 108 3.88 7.92 0.87
C ILE A 108 3.22 7.68 2.22
N HIS A 109 2.21 8.48 2.60
CA HIS A 109 1.48 8.30 3.85
C HIS A 109 0.71 6.99 3.87
N THR A 110 0.04 6.61 2.78
CA THR A 110 -0.63 5.30 2.66
C THR A 110 0.35 4.15 2.91
N LEU A 111 1.54 4.19 2.29
CA LEU A 111 2.59 3.18 2.49
C LEU A 111 3.20 3.25 3.91
N ALA A 112 3.35 4.45 4.46
CA ALA A 112 3.89 4.63 5.82
C ALA A 112 2.95 4.08 6.89
N GLU A 113 1.65 4.19 6.70
CA GLU A 113 0.62 3.72 7.64
C GLU A 113 0.22 2.26 7.42
N ALA A 114 0.57 1.67 6.26
CA ALA A 114 0.22 0.28 5.94
C ALA A 114 0.72 -0.68 7.04
N PRO A 115 -0.17 -1.53 7.60
CA PRO A 115 0.18 -2.47 8.67
C PRO A 115 1.34 -3.39 8.25
N ASP A 116 2.27 -3.63 9.21
CA ASP A 116 3.38 -4.58 9.06
C ASP A 116 4.25 -4.37 7.81
N ASN A 117 4.19 -3.21 7.17
CA ASN A 117 4.96 -2.87 5.96
C ASN A 117 4.73 -3.86 4.78
N ILE A 118 3.52 -4.36 4.63
CA ILE A 118 3.16 -5.41 3.66
C ILE A 118 3.49 -5.00 2.21
N GLY A 119 3.50 -3.71 1.90
CA GLY A 119 3.84 -3.18 0.58
C GLY A 119 5.22 -3.62 0.07
N MET A 120 6.14 -4.02 0.95
CA MET A 120 7.44 -4.57 0.52
C MET A 120 7.33 -5.86 -0.29
N LEU A 121 6.20 -6.57 -0.21
CA LEU A 121 5.96 -7.79 -0.98
C LEU A 121 5.35 -7.53 -2.36
N ALA A 122 4.97 -6.30 -2.68
CA ALA A 122 4.30 -5.94 -3.93
C ALA A 122 5.12 -6.30 -5.19
N THR A 123 6.45 -6.23 -5.10
CA THR A 123 7.38 -6.55 -6.19
C THR A 123 8.01 -7.95 -6.05
N HIS A 124 7.56 -8.75 -5.07
CA HIS A 124 8.10 -10.11 -4.89
C HIS A 124 7.74 -11.01 -6.09
N PRO A 125 8.66 -11.88 -6.57
CA PRO A 125 8.40 -12.76 -7.71
C PRO A 125 7.11 -13.58 -7.60
N ASP A 126 6.78 -14.10 -6.42
CA ASP A 126 5.56 -14.88 -6.19
C ASP A 126 4.29 -14.06 -6.45
N VAL A 127 4.35 -12.73 -6.24
CA VAL A 127 3.22 -11.80 -6.49
C VAL A 127 3.17 -11.38 -7.95
N THR A 128 4.34 -11.11 -8.56
CA THR A 128 4.39 -10.59 -9.93
C THR A 128 4.10 -11.65 -10.99
N SER A 129 4.30 -12.95 -10.68
CA SER A 129 4.16 -14.05 -11.64
C SER A 129 2.89 -14.90 -11.50
N SER A 130 2.11 -14.73 -10.41
CA SER A 130 0.93 -15.56 -10.15
C SER A 130 -0.37 -14.83 -10.50
N ASP A 131 -1.29 -15.51 -11.20
CA ASP A 131 -2.61 -14.98 -11.55
C ASP A 131 -3.49 -14.68 -10.33
N ALA A 132 -3.19 -15.27 -9.17
CA ALA A 132 -3.87 -14.98 -7.92
C ALA A 132 -3.81 -13.50 -7.51
N PHE A 133 -2.86 -12.74 -8.07
CA PHE A 133 -2.65 -11.32 -7.77
C PHE A 133 -3.04 -10.37 -8.92
N ASP A 134 -3.79 -10.84 -9.93
CA ASP A 134 -4.22 -10.03 -11.08
C ASP A 134 -5.01 -8.79 -10.65
N ALA A 135 -5.92 -8.93 -9.70
CA ALA A 135 -6.70 -7.82 -9.17
C ALA A 135 -5.80 -6.74 -8.54
N PHE A 136 -4.84 -7.15 -7.72
CA PHE A 136 -3.84 -6.24 -7.14
C PHE A 136 -3.00 -5.55 -8.22
N ARG A 137 -2.50 -6.31 -9.21
CA ARG A 137 -1.73 -5.74 -10.33
C ARG A 137 -2.52 -4.71 -11.12
N SER A 138 -3.84 -4.94 -11.28
CA SER A 138 -4.74 -3.98 -11.94
C SER A 138 -4.84 -2.66 -11.17
N VAL A 139 -5.04 -2.74 -9.85
CA VAL A 139 -5.08 -1.55 -8.98
C VAL A 139 -3.75 -0.80 -8.99
N ARG A 140 -2.65 -1.54 -8.95
CA ARG A 140 -1.30 -0.94 -9.03
C ARG A 140 -1.06 -0.26 -10.38
N ALA A 141 -1.52 -0.86 -11.47
CA ALA A 141 -1.43 -0.26 -12.81
C ALA A 141 -2.31 1.02 -12.93
N GLU A 142 -3.46 1.05 -12.26
CA GLU A 142 -4.31 2.25 -12.18
C GLU A 142 -3.57 3.41 -11.50
N LEU A 143 -2.89 3.14 -10.39
CA LEU A 143 -2.06 4.14 -9.69
C LEU A 143 -0.88 4.61 -10.57
N ALA A 144 -0.17 3.68 -11.22
CA ALA A 144 0.90 4.03 -12.16
C ALA A 144 0.40 4.91 -13.31
N GLY A 145 -0.82 4.62 -13.81
CA GLY A 145 -1.50 5.45 -14.80
C GLY A 145 -1.78 6.87 -14.30
N ALA A 146 -2.22 7.02 -13.05
CA ALA A 146 -2.43 8.33 -12.43
C ALA A 146 -1.13 9.13 -12.31
N TYR A 147 -0.08 8.49 -11.80
CA TYR A 147 1.27 9.10 -11.79
C TYR A 147 1.70 9.52 -13.21
N GLY A 148 1.53 8.65 -14.20
CA GLY A 148 1.90 8.93 -15.59
C GLY A 148 1.17 10.14 -16.17
N ARG A 149 -0.15 10.25 -15.93
CA ARG A 149 -0.96 11.40 -16.38
C ARG A 149 -0.49 12.71 -15.73
N MET A 150 -0.32 12.71 -14.40
CA MET A 150 0.09 13.90 -13.66
C MET A 150 1.54 14.30 -13.99
N ALA A 151 2.44 13.31 -14.06
CA ALA A 151 3.82 13.54 -14.41
C ALA A 151 4.00 14.11 -15.82
N THR A 152 3.27 13.59 -16.81
CA THR A 152 3.35 14.08 -18.20
C THR A 152 2.92 15.55 -18.29
N ARG A 153 1.95 15.98 -17.50
CA ARG A 153 1.52 17.38 -17.44
C ARG A 153 2.52 18.31 -16.74
N ALA A 154 3.27 17.78 -15.77
CA ALA A 154 4.19 18.55 -14.94
C ALA A 154 5.62 18.55 -15.48
N ALA A 155 6.06 17.48 -16.13
CA ALA A 155 7.46 17.25 -16.51
C ALA A 155 7.98 18.25 -17.55
N ALA A 156 9.28 18.51 -17.49
CA ALA A 156 9.98 19.22 -18.53
C ALA A 156 9.81 18.50 -19.89
N PRO A 157 9.63 19.25 -21.00
CA PRO A 157 9.33 18.64 -22.30
C PRO A 157 10.30 17.54 -22.74
N GLY A 158 11.59 17.71 -22.47
CA GLY A 158 12.62 16.70 -22.79
C GLY A 158 12.46 15.40 -21.98
N VAL A 159 12.05 15.47 -20.71
CA VAL A 159 11.81 14.31 -19.86
C VAL A 159 10.54 13.60 -20.31
N ALA A 160 9.45 14.34 -20.53
CA ALA A 160 8.18 13.77 -20.98
C ALA A 160 8.33 13.06 -22.33
N ALA A 161 9.08 13.64 -23.28
CA ALA A 161 9.34 13.06 -24.59
C ALA A 161 10.22 11.79 -24.51
N ALA A 162 11.24 11.79 -23.64
CA ALA A 162 12.17 10.68 -23.53
C ALA A 162 11.58 9.45 -22.85
N ALA A 163 10.82 9.64 -21.76
CA ALA A 163 10.29 8.53 -20.96
C ALA A 163 8.91 8.05 -21.43
N GLY A 164 8.06 8.93 -21.92
CA GLY A 164 6.64 8.65 -22.18
C GLY A 164 5.83 8.47 -20.88
N GLN A 165 4.51 8.51 -21.00
CA GLN A 165 3.59 8.50 -19.86
C GLN A 165 3.72 7.24 -19.00
N GLY A 166 3.76 6.05 -19.62
CA GLY A 166 3.78 4.78 -18.90
C GLY A 166 5.05 4.62 -18.07
N HIS A 167 6.22 4.86 -18.66
CA HIS A 167 7.48 4.73 -17.95
C HIS A 167 7.65 5.76 -16.82
N LEU A 168 7.20 7.02 -17.04
CA LEU A 168 7.19 8.01 -15.97
C LEU A 168 6.34 7.56 -14.78
N GLY A 169 5.16 7.04 -15.04
CA GLY A 169 4.26 6.55 -13.98
C GLY A 169 4.92 5.45 -13.14
N GLU A 170 5.44 4.42 -13.79
CA GLU A 170 6.13 3.30 -13.12
C GLU A 170 7.37 3.77 -12.36
N MET A 171 8.20 4.63 -12.94
CA MET A 171 9.39 5.15 -12.28
C MET A 171 9.05 5.94 -11.01
N LEU A 172 8.04 6.81 -11.06
CA LEU A 172 7.65 7.62 -9.91
C LEU A 172 7.02 6.77 -8.81
N MET A 173 6.19 5.81 -9.16
CA MET A 173 5.63 4.87 -8.21
C MET A 173 6.74 4.09 -7.49
N HIS A 174 7.77 3.60 -8.20
CA HIS A 174 8.92 2.94 -7.58
C HIS A 174 9.73 3.90 -6.70
N LEU A 175 9.85 5.19 -7.05
CA LEU A 175 10.48 6.17 -6.17
C LEU A 175 9.72 6.34 -4.85
N VAL A 176 8.39 6.33 -4.89
CA VAL A 176 7.57 6.39 -3.67
C VAL A 176 7.65 5.10 -2.88
N GLU A 177 7.73 3.94 -3.52
CA GLU A 177 7.90 2.63 -2.87
C GLU A 177 9.21 2.51 -2.05
N VAL A 178 10.19 3.43 -2.22
CA VAL A 178 11.35 3.51 -1.31
C VAL A 178 10.92 3.66 0.16
N THR A 179 9.73 4.20 0.40
CA THR A 179 9.09 4.28 1.72
C THR A 179 9.08 2.93 2.45
N THR A 180 8.75 1.84 1.74
CA THR A 180 8.74 0.49 2.33
C THR A 180 10.14 0.01 2.72
N SER A 181 11.16 0.34 1.92
CA SER A 181 12.56 0.01 2.19
C SER A 181 13.12 0.79 3.39
N LEU A 182 12.79 2.08 3.48
CA LEU A 182 13.17 2.92 4.61
C LEU A 182 12.54 2.41 5.91
N ARG A 183 11.25 2.08 5.90
CA ARG A 183 10.55 1.47 7.04
C ARG A 183 11.20 0.15 7.48
N SER A 184 11.56 -0.72 6.53
CA SER A 184 12.26 -1.98 6.83
C SER A 184 13.63 -1.76 7.48
N SER A 185 14.28 -0.64 7.16
CA SER A 185 15.56 -0.24 7.76
C SER A 185 15.41 0.54 9.07
N GLY A 186 14.19 0.69 9.58
CA GLY A 186 13.91 1.42 10.82
C GLY A 186 13.98 2.94 10.68
N VAL A 187 14.00 3.47 9.47
CA VAL A 187 13.96 4.92 9.22
C VAL A 187 12.51 5.40 9.36
N PRO A 188 12.25 6.39 10.23
CA PRO A 188 10.90 6.95 10.37
C PRO A 188 10.50 7.71 9.10
N ILE A 189 9.25 7.57 8.71
CA ILE A 189 8.66 8.34 7.62
C ILE A 189 7.89 9.51 8.25
N ASP A 190 8.65 10.51 8.64
CA ASP A 190 8.10 11.79 9.10
C ASP A 190 7.80 12.72 7.91
N ASP A 191 7.20 13.89 8.21
CA ASP A 191 6.83 14.87 7.19
C ASP A 191 8.04 15.35 6.36
N ALA A 192 9.23 15.44 6.97
CA ALA A 192 10.45 15.84 6.27
C ALA A 192 10.91 14.76 5.29
N THR A 193 10.87 13.50 5.70
CA THR A 193 11.19 12.35 4.84
C THR A 193 10.16 12.22 3.70
N ALA A 194 8.87 12.36 4.00
CA ALA A 194 7.81 12.34 2.99
C ALA A 194 7.99 13.48 1.96
N ALA A 195 8.24 14.70 2.42
CA ALA A 195 8.50 15.86 1.56
C ALA A 195 9.75 15.67 0.69
N LEU A 196 10.80 15.04 1.22
CA LEU A 196 12.02 14.72 0.46
C LEU A 196 11.73 13.74 -0.69
N ILE A 197 10.99 12.66 -0.41
CA ILE A 197 10.62 11.65 -1.42
C ILE A 197 9.73 12.30 -2.49
N ALA A 198 8.68 13.03 -2.10
CA ALA A 198 7.80 13.73 -3.04
C ALA A 198 8.56 14.73 -3.90
N SER A 199 9.45 15.53 -3.30
CA SER A 199 10.31 16.47 -4.04
C SER A 199 11.24 15.75 -5.02
N THR A 200 11.72 14.55 -4.67
CA THR A 200 12.58 13.75 -5.55
C THR A 200 11.79 13.25 -6.78
N CYS A 201 10.53 12.90 -6.63
CA CYS A 201 9.65 12.58 -7.76
C CYS A 201 9.56 13.76 -8.76
N LEU A 202 9.39 14.98 -8.25
CA LEU A 202 9.32 16.16 -9.09
C LEU A 202 10.68 16.47 -9.77
N ARG A 203 11.80 16.30 -9.05
CA ARG A 203 13.14 16.44 -9.64
C ARG A 203 13.38 15.44 -10.76
N ALA A 204 12.93 14.20 -10.62
CA ALA A 204 13.00 13.19 -11.67
C ALA A 204 12.23 13.61 -12.93
N CYS A 205 11.18 14.42 -12.77
CA CYS A 205 10.46 15.05 -13.89
C CYS A 205 11.15 16.28 -14.49
N GLY A 206 12.34 16.67 -14.01
CA GLY A 206 13.08 17.85 -14.48
C GLY A 206 12.50 19.18 -13.98
N ILE A 207 11.76 19.18 -12.87
CA ILE A 207 11.14 20.38 -12.29
C ILE A 207 12.16 21.11 -11.41
N PRO A 208 12.37 22.43 -11.60
CA PRO A 208 13.30 23.21 -10.80
C PRO A 208 12.85 23.34 -9.32
N ASP A 209 13.82 23.41 -8.39
CA ASP A 209 13.56 23.45 -6.94
C ASP A 209 12.62 24.58 -6.51
N LEU A 210 12.67 25.75 -7.16
CA LEU A 210 11.75 26.86 -6.86
C LEU A 210 10.28 26.47 -7.14
N ARG A 211 10.01 25.77 -8.22
CA ARG A 211 8.67 25.27 -8.57
C ARG A 211 8.24 24.15 -7.64
N ILE A 212 9.17 23.29 -7.23
CA ILE A 212 8.92 22.23 -6.22
C ILE A 212 8.51 22.85 -4.89
N ALA A 213 9.22 23.87 -4.42
CA ALA A 213 8.87 24.57 -3.18
C ALA A 213 7.49 25.24 -3.26
N SER A 214 7.13 25.82 -4.40
CA SER A 214 5.80 26.38 -4.64
C SER A 214 4.72 25.29 -4.63
N ALA A 215 4.96 24.15 -5.27
CA ALA A 215 4.06 23.01 -5.28
C ALA A 215 3.84 22.43 -3.88
N ALA A 216 4.91 22.28 -3.09
CA ALA A 216 4.85 21.81 -1.72
C ALA A 216 3.98 22.73 -0.82
N THR A 217 4.21 24.05 -0.94
CA THR A 217 3.42 25.06 -0.20
C THR A 217 1.94 25.00 -0.58
N ALA A 218 1.62 24.84 -1.86
CA ALA A 218 0.26 24.76 -2.34
C ALA A 218 -0.44 23.44 -1.98
N ALA A 219 0.31 22.33 -1.87
CA ALA A 219 -0.23 21.01 -1.53
C ALA A 219 -0.55 20.85 -0.03
N THR A 220 0.21 21.50 0.87
CA THR A 220 0.06 21.36 2.32
C THR A 220 -1.38 21.54 2.82
N PRO A 221 -2.13 22.59 2.45
CA PRO A 221 -3.50 22.76 2.92
C PRO A 221 -4.49 21.74 2.34
N LEU A 222 -4.11 21.02 1.26
CA LEU A 222 -4.97 20.05 0.59
C LEU A 222 -4.85 18.62 1.17
N MET A 223 -3.88 18.38 2.05
CA MET A 223 -3.68 17.07 2.69
C MET A 223 -4.79 16.68 3.67
N GLY A 224 -5.48 17.65 4.26
CA GLY A 224 -6.50 17.46 5.29
C GLY A 224 -7.94 17.42 4.79
N GLY A 225 -8.16 17.47 3.45
CA GLY A 225 -9.47 17.49 2.81
C GLY A 225 -10.07 16.13 2.49
#